data_018885ca309b0edf7ac414118b5bbc30
#
_entry.id   018885ca309b0edf7ac414118b5bbc30
#
_cell.length_a   1.000
_cell.length_b   1.000
_cell.length_c   1.000
_cell.angle_alpha   90.00
_cell.angle_beta   90.00
_cell.angle_gamma   90.00
#
_symmetry.space_group_name_H-M   'P 1'
#
loop_
_entity.id
_entity.type
_entity.pdbx_description
1 polymer ?
#
loop_
_entity_poly.entity_id
_entity_poly.type
_entity_poly.pdbx_seq_one_letter_code
_entity_poly.pdbx_strand_id
1 'polypeptide(L)'
;RYRSSAASDVYKRQELVKNLKKNKNIIIGLCSNKDSFLAKNSEYFIHTPIEKEACPHNLAPTTSSIIQMLVGDIIAITLMKLKNFDVKSFAKFHPSGSLGKKLTLTVNDILDNELRPMVSVNDTLKDAIDEISSKRLGATVIMNQKKIVGIITDGDIRRILSKHKDPLNLKISSLENKLPMIIDHEYLAFDALSLMNSKKISQLIVTN
;
A
#
# COMPACT_ATOMS: atom_id res chain seq x y z
N ARG A 1 1.14 -54.53 -2.79
CA ARG A 1 2.31 -53.65 -3.08
C ARG A 1 2.06 -52.17 -2.93
N TYR A 2 0.86 -51.71 -2.61
CA TYR A 2 0.54 -50.26 -2.37
C TYR A 2 0.74 -49.78 -0.92
N ARG A 3 1.28 -50.60 -0.03
CA ARG A 3 1.53 -50.24 1.37
C ARG A 3 2.82 -49.45 1.61
N SER A 4 3.70 -49.30 0.62
CA SER A 4 5.03 -48.72 0.87
C SER A 4 5.06 -47.19 0.92
N SER A 5 4.27 -46.48 0.12
CA SER A 5 4.29 -45.00 0.13
C SER A 5 3.56 -44.40 1.34
N ALA A 6 2.35 -44.89 1.65
CA ALA A 6 1.61 -44.41 2.83
C ALA A 6 2.32 -44.74 4.15
N ALA A 7 2.94 -45.95 4.25
CA ALA A 7 3.75 -46.30 5.43
C ALA A 7 5.01 -45.43 5.56
N SER A 8 5.67 -45.09 4.46
CA SER A 8 6.82 -44.21 4.42
C SER A 8 6.48 -42.82 4.90
N ASP A 9 5.33 -42.24 4.50
CA ASP A 9 4.92 -40.90 4.90
C ASP A 9 4.50 -40.84 6.38
N VAL A 10 3.83 -41.87 6.89
CA VAL A 10 3.53 -42.00 8.33
C VAL A 10 4.80 -42.06 9.15
N TYR A 11 5.79 -42.86 8.73
CA TYR A 11 7.08 -42.96 9.42
C TYR A 11 7.84 -41.64 9.44
N LYS A 12 7.94 -40.95 8.33
CA LYS A 12 8.59 -39.64 8.22
C LYS A 12 7.96 -38.62 9.17
N ARG A 13 6.63 -38.58 9.25
CA ARG A 13 5.92 -37.67 10.17
C ARG A 13 6.18 -38.03 11.63
N GLN A 14 6.23 -39.28 11.99
CA GLN A 14 6.55 -39.71 13.34
C GLN A 14 7.95 -39.29 13.75
N GLU A 15 8.93 -39.46 12.87
CA GLU A 15 10.31 -39.04 13.13
C GLU A 15 10.41 -37.52 13.26
N LEU A 16 9.74 -36.73 12.43
CA LEU A 16 9.66 -35.29 12.51
C LEU A 16 9.10 -34.86 13.88
N VAL A 17 7.97 -35.42 14.29
CA VAL A 17 7.34 -35.11 15.60
C VAL A 17 8.29 -35.42 16.76
N LYS A 18 8.99 -36.56 16.74
CA LYS A 18 9.99 -36.91 17.76
C LYS A 18 11.13 -35.87 17.83
N ASN A 19 11.64 -35.46 16.66
CA ASN A 19 12.69 -34.45 16.57
C ASN A 19 12.24 -33.08 17.09
N LEU A 20 11.03 -32.64 16.74
CA LEU A 20 10.45 -31.38 17.23
C LEU A 20 10.32 -31.41 18.76
N LYS A 21 9.84 -32.52 19.34
CA LYS A 21 9.75 -32.68 20.81
C LYS A 21 11.10 -32.67 21.49
N LYS A 22 12.10 -33.34 20.91
CA LYS A 22 13.47 -33.33 21.42
C LYS A 22 14.04 -31.92 21.50
N ASN A 23 13.65 -31.06 20.55
CA ASN A 23 14.04 -29.65 20.51
C ASN A 23 13.10 -28.74 21.32
N LYS A 24 12.24 -29.30 22.18
CA LYS A 24 11.29 -28.56 23.04
C LYS A 24 10.33 -27.61 22.28
N ASN A 25 9.99 -27.96 21.03
CA ASN A 25 8.99 -27.21 20.29
C ASN A 25 7.58 -27.59 20.76
N ILE A 26 6.71 -26.59 20.85
CA ILE A 26 5.27 -26.80 21.04
C ILE A 26 4.67 -27.28 19.72
N ILE A 27 3.97 -28.41 19.75
CA ILE A 27 3.33 -29.00 18.59
C ILE A 27 1.83 -28.80 18.65
N ILE A 28 1.28 -28.19 17.60
CA ILE A 28 -0.16 -28.09 17.37
C ILE A 28 -0.53 -29.07 16.29
N GLY A 29 -1.21 -30.17 16.66
CA GLY A 29 -1.65 -31.20 15.73
C GLY A 29 -3.02 -30.88 15.12
N LEU A 30 -3.12 -31.01 13.79
CA LEU A 30 -4.35 -30.81 13.06
C LEU A 30 -4.61 -32.07 12.24
N CYS A 31 -5.62 -32.86 12.59
CA CYS A 31 -6.01 -34.06 11.83
C CYS A 31 -7.40 -34.58 12.22
N SER A 32 -7.94 -35.48 11.41
CA SER A 32 -9.26 -36.08 11.61
C SER A 32 -9.29 -37.23 12.59
N ASN A 33 -8.17 -37.95 12.77
CA ASN A 33 -8.11 -39.12 13.65
C ASN A 33 -7.51 -38.75 15.00
N LYS A 34 -8.34 -38.75 16.06
CA LYS A 34 -7.95 -38.48 17.45
C LYS A 34 -6.94 -39.48 18.00
N ASP A 35 -6.94 -40.70 17.48
CA ASP A 35 -6.04 -41.78 17.93
C ASP A 35 -4.73 -41.84 17.15
N SER A 36 -4.53 -40.90 16.20
CA SER A 36 -3.29 -40.83 15.43
C SER A 36 -2.07 -40.52 16.30
N PHE A 37 -0.90 -40.92 15.83
CA PHE A 37 0.37 -40.59 16.46
C PHE A 37 0.54 -39.05 16.63
N LEU A 38 0.13 -38.26 15.63
CA LEU A 38 0.20 -36.83 15.68
C LEU A 38 -0.69 -36.26 16.79
N ALA A 39 -1.95 -36.69 16.88
CA ALA A 39 -2.87 -36.25 17.92
C ALA A 39 -2.35 -36.54 19.33
N LYS A 40 -1.86 -37.77 19.55
CA LYS A 40 -1.33 -38.23 20.86
C LYS A 40 -0.01 -37.57 21.26
N ASN A 41 0.70 -36.98 20.31
CA ASN A 41 2.01 -36.37 20.55
C ASN A 41 2.01 -34.84 20.39
N SER A 42 0.86 -34.21 20.24
CA SER A 42 0.71 -32.76 20.18
C SER A 42 0.33 -32.21 21.55
N GLU A 43 0.86 -31.05 21.91
CA GLU A 43 0.49 -30.28 23.11
C GLU A 43 -0.90 -29.67 22.95
N TYR A 44 -1.23 -29.21 21.73
CA TYR A 44 -2.56 -28.75 21.35
C TYR A 44 -3.06 -29.56 20.16
N PHE A 45 -4.32 -29.96 20.21
CA PHE A 45 -4.92 -30.75 19.16
C PHE A 45 -6.19 -30.11 18.64
N ILE A 46 -6.23 -29.85 17.32
CA ILE A 46 -7.39 -29.35 16.63
C ILE A 46 -8.00 -30.50 15.83
N HIS A 47 -9.16 -30.95 16.27
CA HIS A 47 -9.88 -32.03 15.60
C HIS A 47 -10.62 -31.51 14.37
N THR A 48 -10.29 -32.04 13.20
CA THR A 48 -10.92 -31.72 11.93
C THR A 48 -11.54 -32.97 11.34
N PRO A 49 -12.72 -33.40 11.86
CA PRO A 49 -13.36 -34.63 11.41
C PRO A 49 -13.78 -34.51 9.94
N ILE A 50 -13.49 -35.54 9.18
CA ILE A 50 -14.01 -35.75 7.82
C ILE A 50 -14.55 -37.21 7.73
N GLU A 51 -15.67 -37.38 7.08
CA GLU A 51 -16.23 -38.73 6.84
C GLU A 51 -15.54 -39.38 5.66
N LYS A 52 -15.32 -38.63 4.60
CA LYS A 52 -14.65 -39.10 3.37
C LYS A 52 -14.03 -37.94 2.59
N GLU A 53 -13.05 -38.28 1.78
CA GLU A 53 -12.51 -37.37 0.78
C GLU A 53 -13.50 -37.18 -0.38
N ALA A 54 -13.50 -35.99 -1.02
CA ALA A 54 -14.31 -35.73 -2.22
C ALA A 54 -13.81 -36.52 -3.45
N CYS A 55 -12.58 -37.02 -3.39
CA CYS A 55 -12.01 -37.93 -4.41
C CYS A 55 -12.88 -39.15 -4.56
N PRO A 56 -13.27 -39.55 -5.80
CA PRO A 56 -14.13 -40.71 -6.05
C PRO A 56 -13.64 -42.03 -5.41
N HIS A 57 -12.34 -42.16 -5.24
CA HIS A 57 -11.72 -43.37 -4.65
C HIS A 57 -11.36 -43.18 -3.17
N ASN A 58 -11.70 -42.04 -2.58
CA ASN A 58 -11.35 -41.70 -1.18
C ASN A 58 -9.84 -41.85 -0.87
N LEU A 59 -8.97 -41.57 -1.86
CA LEU A 59 -7.51 -41.75 -1.75
C LEU A 59 -6.73 -40.42 -1.78
N ALA A 60 -7.16 -39.48 -2.60
CA ALA A 60 -6.48 -38.19 -2.73
C ALA A 60 -6.99 -37.23 -1.70
N PRO A 61 -6.10 -36.46 -0.99
CA PRO A 61 -6.50 -35.44 -0.05
C PRO A 61 -7.20 -34.33 -0.80
N THR A 62 -8.47 -34.10 -0.52
CA THR A 62 -9.34 -33.12 -1.13
C THR A 62 -10.10 -32.35 -0.03
N THR A 63 -11.13 -33.00 0.57
CA THR A 63 -11.87 -32.42 1.69
C THR A 63 -10.95 -32.08 2.88
N SER A 64 -10.03 -32.98 3.20
CA SER A 64 -9.06 -32.78 4.28
C SER A 64 -8.16 -31.55 4.03
N SER A 65 -7.70 -31.36 2.80
CA SER A 65 -6.85 -30.22 2.44
C SER A 65 -7.58 -28.90 2.57
N ILE A 66 -8.85 -28.83 2.13
CA ILE A 66 -9.67 -27.63 2.25
C ILE A 66 -9.92 -27.27 3.72
N ILE A 67 -10.27 -28.26 4.55
CA ILE A 67 -10.50 -28.03 5.98
C ILE A 67 -9.22 -27.56 6.67
N GLN A 68 -8.07 -28.17 6.37
CA GLN A 68 -6.78 -27.74 6.94
C GLN A 68 -6.42 -26.31 6.55
N MET A 69 -6.64 -25.94 5.30
CA MET A 69 -6.43 -24.58 4.81
C MET A 69 -7.37 -23.59 5.53
N LEU A 70 -8.66 -23.90 5.63
CA LEU A 70 -9.64 -23.08 6.31
C LEU A 70 -9.27 -22.84 7.79
N VAL A 71 -8.86 -23.89 8.50
CA VAL A 71 -8.41 -23.76 9.90
C VAL A 71 -7.16 -22.91 10.00
N GLY A 72 -6.21 -23.06 9.06
CA GLY A 72 -5.03 -22.22 8.96
C GLY A 72 -5.38 -20.73 8.81
N ASP A 73 -6.32 -20.40 7.93
CA ASP A 73 -6.80 -19.05 7.70
C ASP A 73 -7.51 -18.47 8.95
N ILE A 74 -8.34 -19.28 9.62
CA ILE A 74 -9.01 -18.88 10.87
C ILE A 74 -7.97 -18.52 11.94
N ILE A 75 -6.94 -19.34 12.11
CA ILE A 75 -5.86 -19.09 13.07
C ILE A 75 -5.11 -17.80 12.69
N ALA A 76 -4.75 -17.64 11.41
CA ALA A 76 -4.03 -16.47 10.93
C ALA A 76 -4.82 -15.18 11.18
N ILE A 77 -6.12 -15.14 10.78
CA ILE A 77 -6.98 -13.98 10.97
C ILE A 77 -7.20 -13.67 12.47
N THR A 78 -7.35 -14.72 13.28
CA THR A 78 -7.49 -14.56 14.73
C THR A 78 -6.22 -13.93 15.34
N LEU A 79 -5.05 -14.42 14.95
CA LEU A 79 -3.77 -13.87 15.40
C LEU A 79 -3.57 -12.42 14.91
N MET A 80 -3.97 -12.09 13.69
CA MET A 80 -3.96 -10.70 13.20
C MET A 80 -4.78 -9.78 14.09
N LYS A 81 -5.99 -10.19 14.48
CA LYS A 81 -6.83 -9.43 15.40
C LYS A 81 -6.21 -9.29 16.79
N LEU A 82 -5.73 -10.39 17.36
CA LEU A 82 -5.12 -10.40 18.70
C LEU A 82 -3.84 -9.55 18.78
N LYS A 83 -3.11 -9.46 17.70
CA LYS A 83 -1.86 -8.68 17.62
C LYS A 83 -2.07 -7.24 17.10
N ASN A 84 -3.32 -6.81 16.87
CA ASN A 84 -3.63 -5.53 16.25
C ASN A 84 -2.83 -5.30 14.96
N PHE A 85 -2.72 -6.36 14.14
CA PHE A 85 -1.97 -6.32 12.89
C PHE A 85 -2.75 -5.48 11.87
N ASP A 86 -2.29 -4.26 11.67
CA ASP A 86 -2.91 -3.27 10.79
C ASP A 86 -2.31 -3.26 9.38
N VAL A 87 -2.85 -2.40 8.54
CA VAL A 87 -2.42 -2.21 7.16
C VAL A 87 -0.95 -1.76 7.07
N LYS A 88 -0.48 -0.93 8.02
CA LYS A 88 0.92 -0.49 8.09
C LYS A 88 1.86 -1.65 8.42
N SER A 89 1.43 -2.52 9.32
CA SER A 89 2.15 -3.75 9.66
C SER A 89 2.27 -4.68 8.45
N PHE A 90 1.19 -4.82 7.67
CA PHE A 90 1.21 -5.59 6.42
C PHE A 90 2.22 -5.03 5.41
N ALA A 91 2.24 -3.72 5.23
CA ALA A 91 3.16 -3.05 4.29
C ALA A 91 4.63 -3.28 4.63
N LYS A 92 4.99 -3.39 5.92
CA LYS A 92 6.37 -3.71 6.36
C LYS A 92 6.87 -5.07 5.85
N PHE A 93 5.96 -6.06 5.72
CA PHE A 93 6.31 -7.38 5.22
C PHE A 93 6.23 -7.50 3.69
N HIS A 94 5.54 -6.56 3.03
CA HIS A 94 5.35 -6.54 1.58
C HIS A 94 5.71 -5.19 0.93
N PRO A 95 6.92 -4.63 1.17
CA PRO A 95 7.27 -3.26 0.77
C PRO A 95 7.36 -3.09 -0.75
N SER A 96 7.75 -4.12 -1.47
CA SER A 96 8.01 -4.04 -2.92
C SER A 96 6.79 -4.26 -3.82
N GLY A 97 5.66 -4.73 -3.26
CA GLY A 97 4.44 -4.97 -4.02
C GLY A 97 3.66 -3.69 -4.31
N SER A 98 2.80 -3.72 -5.33
CA SER A 98 1.90 -2.59 -5.65
C SER A 98 1.06 -2.15 -4.43
N LEU A 99 0.62 -3.11 -3.62
CA LEU A 99 -0.12 -2.84 -2.39
C LEU A 99 0.78 -2.19 -1.33
N GLY A 100 2.01 -2.67 -1.15
CA GLY A 100 2.98 -2.09 -0.23
C GLY A 100 3.28 -0.63 -0.57
N LYS A 101 3.59 -0.34 -1.83
CA LYS A 101 3.83 1.03 -2.31
C LYS A 101 2.65 1.97 -2.07
N LYS A 102 1.42 1.49 -2.29
CA LYS A 102 0.21 2.30 -2.00
C LYS A 102 0.11 2.73 -0.54
N LEU A 103 0.63 1.94 0.36
CA LEU A 103 0.47 2.10 1.81
C LEU A 103 1.65 2.80 2.48
N THR A 104 2.77 2.98 1.77
CA THR A 104 4.02 3.49 2.36
C THR A 104 4.63 4.64 1.58
N LEU A 105 4.39 4.74 0.26
CA LEU A 105 5.00 5.78 -0.56
C LEU A 105 4.38 7.14 -0.20
N THR A 106 5.20 8.04 0.32
CA THR A 106 4.79 9.42 0.64
C THR A 106 5.04 10.34 -0.54
N VAL A 107 4.44 11.51 -0.49
CA VAL A 107 4.69 12.58 -1.46
C VAL A 107 6.16 13.00 -1.40
N ASN A 108 6.77 13.05 -0.21
CA ASN A 108 8.18 13.36 -0.03
C ASN A 108 9.13 12.41 -0.76
N ASP A 109 8.76 11.13 -0.90
CA ASP A 109 9.58 10.12 -1.59
C ASP A 109 9.65 10.32 -3.10
N ILE A 110 8.73 11.11 -3.67
CA ILE A 110 8.63 11.36 -5.12
C ILE A 110 8.87 12.82 -5.50
N LEU A 111 8.96 13.73 -4.50
CA LEU A 111 9.22 15.13 -4.76
C LEU A 111 10.67 15.35 -5.21
N ASP A 112 10.82 16.14 -6.27
CA ASP A 112 12.10 16.76 -6.57
C ASP A 112 12.22 18.08 -5.81
N ASN A 113 12.99 18.06 -4.74
CA ASN A 113 13.17 19.21 -3.84
C ASN A 113 13.94 20.38 -4.48
N GLU A 114 14.55 20.20 -5.63
CA GLU A 114 15.22 21.27 -6.39
C GLU A 114 14.23 22.05 -7.28
N LEU A 115 13.10 21.45 -7.59
CA LEU A 115 12.10 22.04 -8.46
C LEU A 115 11.00 22.74 -7.62
N ARG A 116 11.27 23.97 -7.21
CA ARG A 116 10.33 24.81 -6.43
C ARG A 116 9.93 26.04 -7.25
N PRO A 117 8.93 25.93 -8.16
CA PRO A 117 8.50 27.05 -8.98
C PRO A 117 7.77 28.09 -8.11
N MET A 118 8.37 29.26 -7.97
CA MET A 118 7.83 30.35 -7.15
C MET A 118 8.06 31.70 -7.81
N VAL A 119 7.04 32.55 -7.74
CA VAL A 119 7.09 33.95 -8.16
C VAL A 119 6.52 34.86 -7.08
N SER A 120 6.95 36.11 -7.05
CA SER A 120 6.43 37.12 -6.15
C SER A 120 5.16 37.76 -6.71
N VAL A 121 4.28 38.28 -5.82
CA VAL A 121 3.14 39.11 -6.23
C VAL A 121 3.57 40.37 -7.01
N ASN A 122 4.81 40.82 -6.87
CA ASN A 122 5.35 41.99 -7.56
C ASN A 122 5.96 41.68 -8.92
N ASP A 123 6.14 40.42 -9.26
CA ASP A 123 6.66 39.96 -10.55
C ASP A 123 5.61 40.10 -11.64
N THR A 124 6.03 39.92 -12.89
CA THR A 124 5.18 40.05 -14.07
C THR A 124 4.67 38.65 -14.53
N LEU A 125 3.68 38.63 -15.40
CA LEU A 125 3.23 37.40 -16.03
C LEU A 125 4.35 36.76 -16.85
N LYS A 126 5.26 37.53 -17.45
CA LYS A 126 6.42 37.03 -18.14
C LYS A 126 7.32 36.20 -17.19
N ASP A 127 7.62 36.73 -16.00
CA ASP A 127 8.43 36.03 -15.01
C ASP A 127 7.79 34.68 -14.61
N ALA A 128 6.45 34.65 -14.47
CA ALA A 128 5.72 33.42 -14.19
C ALA A 128 5.83 32.39 -15.33
N ILE A 129 5.76 32.85 -16.60
CA ILE A 129 5.92 31.98 -17.77
C ILE A 129 7.34 31.43 -17.83
N ASP A 130 8.34 32.24 -17.59
CA ASP A 130 9.75 31.84 -17.59
C ASP A 130 10.02 30.81 -16.49
N GLU A 131 9.46 31.01 -15.28
CA GLU A 131 9.58 30.09 -14.15
C GLU A 131 8.91 28.73 -14.44
N ILE A 132 7.68 28.72 -14.95
CA ILE A 132 6.97 27.50 -15.33
C ILE A 132 7.70 26.75 -16.42
N SER A 133 8.21 27.46 -17.42
CA SER A 133 8.95 26.90 -18.57
C SER A 133 10.25 26.26 -18.12
N SER A 134 10.99 26.90 -17.23
CA SER A 134 12.27 26.42 -16.71
C SER A 134 12.09 25.16 -15.85
N LYS A 135 11.10 25.15 -14.98
CA LYS A 135 10.83 24.06 -14.03
C LYS A 135 9.98 22.92 -14.62
N ARG A 136 9.24 23.17 -15.70
CA ARG A 136 8.44 22.17 -16.44
C ARG A 136 7.34 21.48 -15.60
N LEU A 137 6.86 22.14 -14.56
CA LEU A 137 5.80 21.58 -13.68
C LEU A 137 4.40 22.06 -14.04
N GLY A 138 4.25 22.91 -15.07
CA GLY A 138 2.95 23.40 -15.57
C GLY A 138 2.23 24.36 -14.63
N ALA A 139 2.88 24.79 -13.55
CA ALA A 139 2.36 25.78 -12.60
C ALA A 139 3.48 26.43 -11.81
N THR A 140 3.22 27.63 -11.25
CA THR A 140 4.09 28.31 -10.29
C THR A 140 3.27 28.83 -9.12
N VAL A 141 3.87 28.82 -7.92
CA VAL A 141 3.27 29.32 -6.69
C VAL A 141 3.50 30.82 -6.58
N ILE A 142 2.46 31.57 -6.21
CA ILE A 142 2.57 33.00 -5.95
C ILE A 142 2.84 33.21 -4.47
N MET A 143 3.95 33.89 -4.20
CA MET A 143 4.40 34.21 -2.86
C MET A 143 4.21 35.71 -2.55
N ASN A 144 3.68 36.00 -1.38
CA ASN A 144 3.78 37.33 -0.78
C ASN A 144 4.62 37.18 0.49
N GLN A 145 5.86 37.66 0.41
CA GLN A 145 6.89 37.41 1.43
C GLN A 145 7.06 35.87 1.66
N LYS A 146 6.66 35.36 2.82
CA LYS A 146 6.73 33.95 3.20
C LYS A 146 5.38 33.19 3.10
N LYS A 147 4.34 33.84 2.57
CA LYS A 147 3.00 33.25 2.49
C LYS A 147 2.64 32.89 1.05
N ILE A 148 2.10 31.70 0.87
CA ILE A 148 1.49 31.29 -0.38
C ILE A 148 0.15 32.06 -0.51
N VAL A 149 0.00 32.81 -1.58
CA VAL A 149 -1.20 33.61 -1.84
C VAL A 149 -1.94 33.22 -3.10
N GLY A 150 -1.36 32.32 -3.91
CA GLY A 150 -2.00 31.84 -5.10
C GLY A 150 -1.19 30.82 -5.86
N ILE A 151 -1.72 30.38 -6.98
CA ILE A 151 -1.09 29.54 -7.99
C ILE A 151 -1.47 30.05 -9.38
N ILE A 152 -0.52 30.02 -10.30
CA ILE A 152 -0.74 30.26 -11.74
C ILE A 152 -0.39 28.95 -12.47
N THR A 153 -1.30 28.47 -13.29
CA THR A 153 -1.11 27.29 -14.14
C THR A 153 -1.01 27.69 -15.61
N ASP A 154 -0.52 26.76 -16.46
CA ASP A 154 -0.52 26.95 -17.94
C ASP A 154 -1.91 27.30 -18.47
N GLY A 155 -2.97 26.75 -17.87
CA GLY A 155 -4.34 27.07 -18.26
C GLY A 155 -4.73 28.50 -17.91
N ASP A 156 -4.25 29.03 -16.78
CA ASP A 156 -4.48 30.44 -16.39
C ASP A 156 -3.72 31.37 -17.33
N ILE A 157 -2.46 31.07 -17.64
CA ILE A 157 -1.64 31.85 -18.58
C ILE A 157 -2.36 31.95 -19.94
N ARG A 158 -2.84 30.85 -20.51
CA ARG A 158 -3.55 30.88 -21.79
C ARG A 158 -4.79 31.77 -21.73
N ARG A 159 -5.54 31.74 -20.63
CA ARG A 159 -6.73 32.60 -20.45
C ARG A 159 -6.37 34.08 -20.34
N ILE A 160 -5.27 34.41 -19.66
CA ILE A 160 -4.80 35.78 -19.49
C ILE A 160 -4.30 36.33 -20.83
N LEU A 161 -3.49 35.54 -21.56
CA LEU A 161 -2.98 35.91 -22.90
C LEU A 161 -4.11 36.23 -23.89
N SER A 162 -5.23 35.52 -23.81
CA SER A 162 -6.37 35.74 -24.71
C SER A 162 -7.22 36.98 -24.37
N LYS A 163 -7.13 37.50 -23.14
CA LYS A 163 -7.98 38.57 -22.64
C LYS A 163 -7.34 39.96 -22.68
N HIS A 164 -6.01 40.06 -22.65
CA HIS A 164 -5.28 41.31 -22.51
C HIS A 164 -4.47 41.65 -23.75
N LYS A 165 -4.37 42.95 -24.08
CA LYS A 165 -3.59 43.43 -25.25
C LYS A 165 -2.07 43.38 -25.00
N ASP A 166 -1.62 43.62 -23.77
CA ASP A 166 -0.21 43.52 -23.35
C ASP A 166 -0.14 42.66 -22.06
N PRO A 167 -0.28 41.38 -22.20
CA PRO A 167 -0.38 40.48 -21.04
C PRO A 167 0.95 40.25 -20.32
N LEU A 168 2.09 40.32 -21.00
CA LEU A 168 3.39 39.93 -20.45
C LEU A 168 3.84 40.88 -19.33
N ASN A 169 3.50 42.16 -19.44
CA ASN A 169 3.88 43.22 -18.48
C ASN A 169 2.89 43.34 -17.30
N LEU A 170 1.83 42.56 -17.27
CA LEU A 170 0.87 42.57 -16.18
C LEU A 170 1.53 42.07 -14.89
N LYS A 171 1.36 42.83 -13.80
CA LYS A 171 1.80 42.38 -12.47
C LYS A 171 0.92 41.25 -11.96
N ILE A 172 1.53 40.26 -11.34
CA ILE A 172 0.83 39.09 -10.75
C ILE A 172 -0.17 39.56 -9.68
N SER A 173 0.12 40.64 -8.95
CA SER A 173 -0.79 41.24 -7.98
C SER A 173 -2.10 41.77 -8.57
N SER A 174 -2.15 42.05 -9.90
CA SER A 174 -3.37 42.52 -10.59
C SER A 174 -4.20 41.40 -11.15
N LEU A 175 -3.71 40.13 -11.09
CA LEU A 175 -4.39 38.96 -11.60
C LEU A 175 -5.31 38.38 -10.53
N GLU A 176 -6.40 37.78 -10.99
CA GLU A 176 -7.29 36.98 -10.13
C GLU A 176 -6.63 35.67 -9.74
N ASN A 177 -6.16 35.59 -8.50
CA ASN A 177 -5.41 34.42 -8.01
C ASN A 177 -6.31 33.45 -7.26
N LYS A 178 -6.19 32.16 -7.59
CA LYS A 178 -6.85 31.10 -6.85
C LYS A 178 -5.91 30.53 -5.79
N LEU A 179 -6.44 30.29 -4.60
CA LEU A 179 -5.68 29.59 -3.58
C LEU A 179 -5.44 28.14 -4.03
N PRO A 180 -4.19 27.66 -3.96
CA PRO A 180 -3.87 26.28 -4.31
C PRO A 180 -4.40 25.33 -3.24
N MET A 181 -4.60 24.08 -3.64
CA MET A 181 -4.78 22.99 -2.68
C MET A 181 -3.41 22.60 -2.13
N ILE A 182 -3.30 22.59 -0.82
CA ILE A 182 -2.05 22.31 -0.10
C ILE A 182 -2.19 20.98 0.61
N ILE A 183 -1.13 20.19 0.59
CA ILE A 183 -0.99 18.93 1.33
C ILE A 183 0.35 18.90 2.07
N ASP A 184 0.42 18.07 3.09
CA ASP A 184 1.65 17.79 3.82
C ASP A 184 2.57 16.84 3.03
N HIS A 185 3.89 16.99 3.21
CA HIS A 185 4.89 16.14 2.55
C HIS A 185 4.82 14.65 2.97
N GLU A 186 4.29 14.36 4.17
CA GLU A 186 4.06 12.99 4.64
C GLU A 186 2.77 12.36 4.09
N TYR A 187 1.98 13.13 3.32
CA TYR A 187 0.76 12.61 2.70
C TYR A 187 1.08 11.44 1.78
N LEU A 188 0.25 10.39 1.79
CA LEU A 188 0.48 9.25 0.91
C LEU A 188 0.32 9.66 -0.56
N ALA A 189 1.29 9.29 -1.40
CA ALA A 189 1.28 9.64 -2.82
C ALA A 189 0.02 9.15 -3.56
N PHE A 190 -0.50 8.01 -3.14
CA PHE A 190 -1.72 7.44 -3.72
C PHE A 190 -2.98 8.22 -3.33
N ASP A 191 -3.03 8.72 -2.10
CA ASP A 191 -4.12 9.57 -1.62
C ASP A 191 -4.05 10.94 -2.27
N ALA A 192 -2.84 11.49 -2.48
CA ALA A 192 -2.62 12.71 -3.26
C ALA A 192 -3.16 12.59 -4.68
N LEU A 193 -2.85 11.49 -5.38
CA LEU A 193 -3.38 11.21 -6.72
C LEU A 193 -4.91 11.10 -6.72
N SER A 194 -5.47 10.42 -5.73
CA SER A 194 -6.93 10.27 -5.57
C SER A 194 -7.59 11.64 -5.33
N LEU A 195 -6.96 12.50 -4.53
CA LEU A 195 -7.40 13.86 -4.29
C LEU A 195 -7.38 14.69 -5.58
N MET A 196 -6.28 14.65 -6.36
CA MET A 196 -6.16 15.32 -7.65
C MET A 196 -7.27 14.90 -8.60
N ASN A 197 -7.52 13.60 -8.72
CA ASN A 197 -8.57 13.05 -9.58
C ASN A 197 -9.98 13.52 -9.13
N SER A 198 -10.27 13.45 -7.84
CA SER A 198 -11.58 13.85 -7.28
C SER A 198 -11.88 15.33 -7.46
N LYS A 199 -10.85 16.17 -7.34
CA LYS A 199 -10.94 17.63 -7.50
C LYS A 199 -10.70 18.10 -8.94
N LYS A 200 -10.37 17.18 -9.87
CA LYS A 200 -10.05 17.48 -11.28
C LYS A 200 -8.95 18.54 -11.40
N ILE A 201 -7.90 18.42 -10.61
CA ILE A 201 -6.71 19.28 -10.63
C ILE A 201 -5.48 18.46 -11.00
N SER A 202 -4.48 19.12 -11.59
CA SER A 202 -3.24 18.46 -12.05
C SER A 202 -2.04 18.75 -11.11
N GLN A 203 -2.19 19.68 -10.18
CA GLN A 203 -1.11 20.07 -9.27
C GLN A 203 -1.64 20.15 -7.85
N LEU A 204 -0.77 19.80 -6.90
CA LEU A 204 -0.92 20.03 -5.47
C LEU A 204 0.33 20.75 -4.98
N ILE A 205 0.15 21.69 -4.07
CA ILE A 205 1.29 22.33 -3.41
C ILE A 205 1.61 21.56 -2.15
N VAL A 206 2.89 21.24 -2.00
CA VAL A 206 3.40 20.47 -0.85
C VAL A 206 4.13 21.43 0.08
N THR A 207 3.78 21.35 1.35
CA THR A 207 4.45 22.12 2.42
C THR A 207 4.90 21.19 3.53
N ASN A 208 5.82 21.67 4.36
CA ASN A 208 6.22 21.02 5.62
C ASN A 208 5.30 21.49 6.72
#